data_123b587e3ad2caa1edf6597fa963d8a2
#
_entry.id   123b587e3ad2caa1edf6597fa963d8a2
#
_cell.length_a   1.000
_cell.length_b   1.000
_cell.length_c   1.000
_cell.angle_alpha   90.00
_cell.angle_beta   90.00
_cell.angle_gamma   90.00
#
_symmetry.space_group_name_H-M   'P 1'
#
loop_
_entity.id
_entity.type
_entity.pdbx_description
1 polymer ?
#
loop_
_entity_poly.entity_id
_entity_poly.type
_entity_poly.pdbx_seq_one_letter_code
_entity_poly.pdbx_strand_id
1 'polypeptide(L)'
;MNWYTKISQDLSVIPDFITYYELELVSSKKEVTIYGNVEKNIAGLPGITEHRFNQLQEIEAVLNFLNIKLRQIRRKHFQKYLEAYNRALTS
;
A
#
# COMPACT_ATOMS: atom_id res chain seq x y z
N MET A 1 1.00 14.54 1.80
CA MET A 1 -0.09 13.79 2.43
C MET A 1 0.42 12.41 2.78
N ASN A 2 0.36 12.00 4.03
CA ASN A 2 0.91 10.72 4.46
C ASN A 2 -0.19 9.67 4.57
N TRP A 3 -0.30 8.81 3.56
CA TRP A 3 -1.31 7.75 3.51
C TRP A 3 -1.11 6.70 4.61
N TYR A 4 0.15 6.40 4.94
CA TYR A 4 0.45 5.45 6.00
C TYR A 4 -0.19 5.88 7.32
N THR A 5 -0.01 7.14 7.71
CA THR A 5 -0.60 7.68 8.94
C THR A 5 -2.13 7.62 8.92
N LYS A 6 -2.73 7.98 7.79
CA LYS A 6 -4.19 7.94 7.64
C LYS A 6 -4.73 6.53 7.75
N ILE A 7 -4.13 5.59 7.05
CA ILE A 7 -4.57 4.18 7.03
C ILE A 7 -4.36 3.54 8.40
N SER A 8 -3.27 3.87 9.10
CA SER A 8 -3.01 3.33 10.43
C SER A 8 -4.04 3.78 11.46
N GLN A 9 -4.66 4.94 11.24
CA GLN A 9 -5.69 5.47 12.12
C GLN A 9 -7.10 5.01 11.71
N ASP A 10 -7.34 4.83 10.41
CA ASP A 10 -8.66 4.51 9.89
C ASP A 10 -8.54 3.71 8.59
N LEU A 11 -8.90 2.43 8.65
CA LEU A 11 -8.83 1.53 7.49
C LEU A 11 -9.83 1.88 6.39
N SER A 12 -10.86 2.68 6.71
CA SER A 12 -11.87 3.07 5.72
C SER A 12 -11.33 3.98 4.63
N VAL A 13 -10.12 4.53 4.79
CA VAL A 13 -9.49 5.37 3.76
C VAL A 13 -8.74 4.55 2.69
N ILE A 14 -8.67 3.23 2.83
CA ILE A 14 -7.97 2.38 1.85
C ILE A 14 -8.52 2.55 0.43
N PRO A 15 -9.83 2.58 0.17
CA PRO A 15 -10.33 2.83 -1.19
C PRO A 15 -9.83 4.16 -1.79
N ASP A 16 -9.74 5.22 -0.98
CA ASP A 16 -9.21 6.50 -1.42
C ASP A 16 -7.73 6.41 -1.77
N PHE A 17 -6.96 5.67 -0.98
CA PHE A 17 -5.55 5.39 -1.25
C PHE A 17 -5.38 4.67 -2.60
N ILE A 18 -6.19 3.67 -2.86
CA ILE A 18 -6.14 2.91 -4.11
C ILE A 18 -6.47 3.84 -5.30
N THR A 19 -7.53 4.63 -5.20
CA THR A 19 -7.92 5.58 -6.25
C THR A 19 -6.81 6.58 -6.52
N TYR A 20 -6.20 7.13 -5.48
CA TYR A 20 -5.10 8.07 -5.62
C TYR A 20 -3.95 7.45 -6.41
N TYR A 21 -3.53 6.24 -6.06
CA TYR A 21 -2.39 5.60 -6.71
C TYR A 21 -2.72 5.06 -8.10
N GLU A 22 -3.97 4.73 -8.39
CA GLU A 22 -4.38 4.42 -9.77
C GLU A 22 -4.19 5.62 -10.69
N LEU A 23 -4.56 6.82 -10.23
CA LEU A 23 -4.34 8.07 -10.98
C LEU A 23 -2.84 8.38 -11.10
N GLU A 24 -2.09 8.18 -10.04
CA GLU A 24 -0.64 8.37 -10.05
C GLU A 24 0.06 7.39 -11.01
N LEU A 25 -0.46 6.17 -11.14
CA LEU A 25 0.07 5.19 -12.08
C LEU A 25 -0.10 5.68 -13.53
N VAL A 26 -1.25 6.27 -13.87
CA VAL A 26 -1.49 6.85 -15.20
C VAL A 26 -0.48 7.97 -15.46
N SER A 27 -0.29 8.86 -14.50
CA SER A 27 0.69 9.96 -14.61
C SER A 27 2.11 9.42 -14.77
N SER A 28 2.46 8.37 -14.01
CA SER A 28 3.77 7.73 -14.09
C SER A 28 4.04 7.16 -15.48
N LYS A 29 3.05 6.50 -16.08
CA LYS A 29 3.16 5.97 -17.45
C LYS A 29 3.41 7.07 -18.47
N LYS A 30 2.72 8.21 -18.33
CA LYS A 30 2.94 9.38 -19.19
C LYS A 30 4.36 9.93 -19.04
N GLU A 31 4.87 10.01 -17.81
CA GLU A 31 6.23 10.45 -17.54
C GLU A 31 7.25 9.57 -18.26
N VAL A 32 7.10 8.25 -18.14
CA VAL A 32 7.99 7.30 -18.81
C VAL A 32 7.96 7.48 -20.32
N THR A 33 6.79 7.69 -20.90
CA THR A 33 6.63 7.92 -22.34
C THR A 33 7.34 9.21 -22.77
N ILE A 34 7.19 10.29 -22.01
CA ILE A 34 7.80 11.60 -22.33
C ILE A 34 9.31 11.53 -22.18
N TYR A 35 9.82 11.04 -21.04
CA TYR A 35 11.24 11.06 -20.71
C TYR A 35 12.01 9.92 -21.36
N GLY A 36 11.34 8.84 -21.75
CA GLY A 36 11.98 7.75 -22.47
C GLY A 36 12.38 8.09 -23.91
N ASN A 37 11.79 9.14 -24.47
CA ASN A 37 12.00 9.51 -25.88
C ASN A 37 12.82 10.80 -26.07
N VAL A 38 13.14 11.55 -25.01
CA VAL A 38 13.70 12.90 -25.21
C VAL A 38 14.79 13.23 -24.23
N GLU A 39 15.98 13.37 -24.72
CA GLU A 39 17.15 13.91 -24.01
C GLU A 39 16.91 15.32 -23.45
N LYS A 40 15.88 16.01 -23.92
CA LYS A 40 15.62 17.42 -23.61
C LYS A 40 15.16 17.67 -22.16
N ASN A 41 14.72 16.65 -21.44
CA ASN A 41 14.16 16.80 -20.11
C ASN A 41 15.01 16.17 -19.00
N ILE A 42 16.26 15.92 -19.26
CA ILE A 42 17.19 15.29 -18.31
C ILE A 42 17.26 16.05 -16.99
N ALA A 43 17.17 17.39 -17.03
CA ALA A 43 17.26 18.22 -15.84
C ALA A 43 16.10 18.00 -14.84
N GLY A 44 14.90 17.62 -15.33
CA GLY A 44 13.74 17.34 -14.45
C GLY A 44 13.68 15.91 -13.96
N LEU A 45 14.46 15.01 -14.56
CA LEU A 45 14.39 13.58 -14.28
C LEU A 45 14.74 13.21 -12.83
N PRO A 46 15.77 13.78 -12.19
CA PRO A 46 16.09 13.43 -10.80
C PRO A 46 14.97 13.73 -9.82
N GLY A 47 14.26 14.88 -9.98
CA GLY A 47 13.13 15.22 -9.12
C GLY A 47 11.96 14.27 -9.28
N ILE A 48 11.66 13.89 -10.52
CA ILE A 48 10.59 12.93 -10.82
C ILE A 48 10.93 11.56 -10.24
N THR A 49 12.17 11.11 -10.40
CA THR A 49 12.63 9.82 -9.88
C THR A 49 12.52 9.78 -8.36
N GLU A 50 12.94 10.84 -7.67
CA GLU A 50 12.84 10.96 -6.21
C GLU A 50 11.38 10.93 -5.76
N HIS A 51 10.51 11.68 -6.44
CA HIS A 51 9.08 11.68 -6.13
C HIS A 51 8.47 10.29 -6.24
N ARG A 52 8.74 9.56 -7.33
CA ARG A 52 8.21 8.21 -7.55
C ARG A 52 8.82 7.22 -6.57
N PHE A 53 10.09 7.37 -6.22
CA PHE A 53 10.74 6.54 -5.20
C PHE A 53 10.08 6.72 -3.84
N ASN A 54 9.78 7.96 -3.45
CA ASN A 54 9.10 8.25 -2.19
C ASN A 54 7.69 7.66 -2.17
N GLN A 55 6.97 7.71 -3.29
CA GLN A 55 5.66 7.06 -3.42
C GLN A 55 5.76 5.55 -3.26
N LEU A 56 6.78 4.94 -3.86
CA LEU A 56 7.00 3.51 -3.75
C LEU A 56 7.27 3.10 -2.30
N GLN A 57 8.07 3.87 -1.58
CA GLN A 57 8.33 3.63 -0.16
C GLN A 57 7.07 3.73 0.68
N GLU A 58 6.19 4.70 0.39
CA GLU A 58 4.91 4.83 1.07
C GLU A 58 4.02 3.62 0.81
N ILE A 59 3.94 3.16 -0.43
CA ILE A 59 3.18 1.97 -0.80
C ILE A 59 3.70 0.75 -0.05
N GLU A 60 5.01 0.57 0.00
CA GLU A 60 5.64 -0.54 0.73
C GLU A 60 5.30 -0.49 2.23
N ALA A 61 5.36 0.70 2.84
CA ALA A 61 5.00 0.87 4.25
C ALA A 61 3.54 0.51 4.51
N VAL A 62 2.63 0.94 3.63
CA VAL A 62 1.21 0.61 3.73
C VAL A 62 0.99 -0.89 3.57
N LEU A 63 1.63 -1.52 2.59
CA LEU A 63 1.50 -2.96 2.37
C LEU A 63 2.00 -3.76 3.57
N ASN A 64 3.13 -3.36 4.17
CA ASN A 64 3.65 -4.01 5.36
C ASN A 64 2.67 -3.88 6.54
N PHE A 65 2.10 -2.71 6.73
CA PHE A 65 1.10 -2.48 7.77
C PHE A 65 -0.12 -3.37 7.56
N LEU A 66 -0.64 -3.43 6.33
CA LEU A 66 -1.81 -4.24 6.01
C LEU A 66 -1.51 -5.74 6.18
N ASN A 67 -0.32 -6.19 5.83
CA ASN A 67 0.09 -7.56 6.04
C ASN A 67 0.12 -7.94 7.52
N ILE A 68 0.60 -7.03 8.37
CA ILE A 68 0.59 -7.25 9.82
C ILE A 68 -0.84 -7.34 10.34
N LYS A 69 -1.72 -6.45 9.90
CA LYS A 69 -3.14 -6.48 10.27
C LYS A 69 -3.81 -7.77 9.82
N LEU A 70 -3.54 -8.21 8.61
CA LEU A 70 -4.09 -9.45 8.09
C LEU A 70 -3.63 -10.65 8.89
N ARG A 71 -2.36 -10.70 9.30
CA ARG A 71 -1.84 -11.76 10.17
C ARG A 71 -2.53 -11.77 11.52
N GLN A 72 -2.77 -10.60 12.11
CA GLN A 72 -3.49 -10.47 13.38
C GLN A 72 -4.92 -11.01 13.26
N ILE A 73 -5.62 -10.68 12.19
CA ILE A 73 -6.97 -11.17 11.93
C ILE A 73 -6.97 -12.69 11.78
N ARG A 74 -6.02 -13.24 11.02
CA ARG A 74 -5.88 -14.69 10.83
C ARG A 74 -5.61 -15.42 12.15
N ARG A 75 -4.76 -14.85 13.01
CA ARG A 75 -4.48 -15.42 14.34
C ARG A 75 -5.74 -15.45 15.20
N LYS A 76 -6.52 -14.36 15.21
CA LYS A 76 -7.75 -14.30 15.98
C LYS A 76 -8.75 -15.33 15.50
N HIS A 77 -8.91 -15.50 14.19
CA HIS A 77 -9.80 -16.52 13.62
C HIS A 77 -9.35 -17.92 13.96
N PHE A 78 -8.06 -18.17 13.86
CA PHE A 78 -7.47 -19.47 14.20
C PHE A 78 -7.67 -19.80 15.68
N GLN A 79 -7.44 -18.85 16.57
CA GLN A 79 -7.66 -19.03 18.00
C GLN A 79 -9.12 -19.34 18.31
N LYS A 80 -10.05 -18.62 17.71
CA LYS A 80 -11.48 -18.88 17.87
C LYS A 80 -11.85 -20.28 17.40
N TYR A 81 -11.28 -20.70 16.27
CA TYR A 81 -11.50 -22.04 15.74
C TYR A 81 -11.01 -23.10 16.71
N LEU A 82 -9.80 -22.93 17.26
CA LEU A 82 -9.24 -23.86 18.24
C LEU A 82 -10.04 -23.95 19.52
N GLU A 83 -10.52 -22.81 20.02
CA GLU A 83 -11.37 -22.77 21.22
C GLU A 83 -12.67 -23.52 20.98
N ALA A 84 -13.32 -23.29 19.84
CA ALA A 84 -14.55 -24.00 19.48
C ALA A 84 -14.32 -25.50 19.34
N TYR A 85 -13.21 -25.89 18.72
CA TYR A 85 -12.82 -27.29 18.55
C TYR A 85 -12.59 -27.97 19.91
N ASN A 86 -11.83 -27.33 20.81
CA ASN A 86 -11.56 -27.84 22.13
C ASN A 86 -12.83 -27.98 22.98
N ARG A 87 -13.74 -27.03 22.90
CA ARG A 87 -15.03 -27.11 23.57
C ARG A 87 -15.85 -28.31 23.08
N ALA A 88 -15.84 -28.52 21.77
CA ALA A 88 -16.55 -29.66 21.18
C ALA A 88 -15.97 -31.00 21.68
N LEU A 89 -14.66 -31.08 21.91
CA LEU A 89 -14.01 -32.28 22.42
C LEU A 89 -14.26 -32.51 23.91
N THR A 90 -14.46 -31.46 24.69
CA THR A 90 -14.59 -31.55 26.15
C THR A 90 -16.06 -31.60 26.63
N SER A 91 -16.99 -31.37 25.75
CA SER A 91 -18.44 -31.47 26.11
C SER A 91 -18.98 -32.95 26.07
#